data_a541d57ea41c9bfa30e027c671076b47
#
_entry.id   a541d57ea41c9bfa30e027c671076b47
#
_cell.length_a   1.000
_cell.length_b   1.000
_cell.length_c   1.000
_cell.angle_alpha   90.00
_cell.angle_beta   90.00
_cell.angle_gamma   90.00
#
_symmetry.space_group_name_H-M   'P 1'
#
loop_
_entity.id
_entity.type
_entity.pdbx_description
1 polymer ?
#
loop_
_entity_poly.entity_id
_entity_poly.type
_entity_poly.pdbx_seq_one_letter_code
_entity_poly.pdbx_strand_id
1 'polypeptide(L)'
;MADNHEDKRIVSFETEFDRELATNSNNKKQQVMKTKLSVLLLYLCSLTLFAACSNNRQKQKTPAENVATPIRNFLKQKYPAATILKSEKETNGTEVDIQEKNLHKEVWFDTKEQWVSTHWEISARDVPAAVMDALQSSAYNQYKIEDITAIERPDGLFYDFELKQDNNEIHIIFDSEAQIVIKSSTIAPGYDW
;
A
#
# COMPACT_ATOMS: atom_id res chain seq x y z
N MET A 1 15.67 -32.72 -14.15
CA MET A 1 15.40 -33.10 -12.75
C MET A 1 15.64 -31.89 -11.86
N ALA A 2 14.93 -30.79 -12.14
CA ALA A 2 15.11 -29.50 -11.43
C ALA A 2 13.76 -28.86 -11.00
N ASP A 3 12.64 -29.59 -11.10
CA ASP A 3 11.29 -29.02 -11.06
C ASP A 3 10.53 -29.18 -9.72
N ASN A 4 11.20 -29.64 -8.66
CA ASN A 4 10.50 -30.03 -7.42
C ASN A 4 10.78 -29.12 -6.21
N HIS A 5 11.55 -28.04 -6.39
CA HIS A 5 11.95 -27.19 -5.27
C HIS A 5 11.19 -25.86 -5.23
N GLU A 6 10.72 -25.37 -6.38
CA GLU A 6 9.93 -24.14 -6.49
C GLU A 6 8.48 -24.38 -6.08
N ASP A 7 7.89 -25.47 -6.54
CA ASP A 7 6.53 -25.88 -6.21
C ASP A 7 6.31 -26.07 -4.70
N LYS A 8 7.31 -26.60 -3.99
CA LYS A 8 7.27 -26.72 -2.52
C LYS A 8 7.32 -25.38 -1.77
N ARG A 9 7.96 -24.36 -2.34
CA ARG A 9 8.01 -23.02 -1.71
C ARG A 9 6.70 -22.28 -1.86
N ILE A 10 6.08 -22.39 -3.03
CA ILE A 10 4.76 -21.76 -3.28
C ILE A 10 3.70 -22.41 -2.38
N VAL A 11 3.63 -23.73 -2.33
CA VAL A 11 2.67 -24.45 -1.47
C VAL A 11 2.88 -24.19 0.01
N SER A 12 4.14 -24.06 0.48
CA SER A 12 4.41 -23.77 1.89
C SER A 12 4.04 -22.33 2.26
N PHE A 13 4.20 -21.38 1.32
CA PHE A 13 3.85 -19.98 1.51
C PHE A 13 2.33 -19.79 1.53
N GLU A 14 1.59 -20.50 0.67
CA GLU A 14 0.12 -20.47 0.65
C GLU A 14 -0.49 -21.01 1.96
N THR A 15 0.05 -22.11 2.49
CA THR A 15 -0.46 -22.69 3.75
C THR A 15 -0.18 -21.81 4.98
N GLU A 16 0.91 -21.04 4.96
CA GLU A 16 1.26 -20.12 6.06
C GLU A 16 0.38 -18.87 6.04
N PHE A 17 0.12 -18.32 4.86
CA PHE A 17 -0.75 -17.18 4.64
C PHE A 17 -2.22 -17.46 5.00
N ASP A 18 -2.75 -18.61 4.60
CA ASP A 18 -4.12 -19.03 4.95
C ASP A 18 -4.27 -19.21 6.47
N ARG A 19 -3.20 -19.63 7.15
CA ARG A 19 -3.17 -19.74 8.61
C ARG A 19 -3.19 -18.36 9.28
N GLU A 20 -2.50 -17.39 8.70
CA GLU A 20 -2.46 -16.02 9.22
C GLU A 20 -3.80 -15.29 9.03
N LEU A 21 -4.47 -15.48 7.89
CA LEU A 21 -5.82 -14.97 7.65
C LEU A 21 -6.84 -15.56 8.64
N ALA A 22 -6.76 -16.87 8.91
CA ALA A 22 -7.63 -17.53 9.88
C ALA A 22 -7.42 -17.02 11.31
N THR A 23 -6.18 -16.73 11.70
CA THR A 23 -5.86 -16.17 13.03
C THR A 23 -6.32 -14.72 13.15
N ASN A 24 -6.19 -13.91 12.10
CA ASN A 24 -6.63 -12.52 12.09
C ASN A 24 -8.16 -12.39 12.16
N SER A 25 -8.89 -13.26 11.46
CA SER A 25 -10.36 -13.35 11.52
C SER A 25 -10.85 -13.71 12.93
N ASN A 26 -10.17 -14.65 13.62
CA ASN A 26 -10.52 -15.02 14.97
C ASN A 26 -10.22 -13.93 16.02
N ASN A 27 -9.13 -13.18 15.84
CA ASN A 27 -8.79 -12.04 16.69
C ASN A 27 -9.80 -10.89 16.53
N LYS A 28 -10.28 -10.62 15.30
CA LYS A 28 -11.30 -9.60 15.03
C LYS A 28 -12.65 -9.95 15.68
N LYS A 29 -13.05 -11.23 15.65
CA LYS A 29 -14.27 -11.71 16.32
C LYS A 29 -14.17 -11.61 17.84
N GLN A 30 -12.99 -11.89 18.44
CA GLN A 30 -12.78 -11.73 19.87
C GLN A 30 -12.75 -10.26 20.31
N GLN A 31 -12.24 -9.34 19.49
CA GLN A 31 -12.24 -7.92 19.80
C GLN A 31 -13.64 -7.31 19.78
N VAL A 32 -14.48 -7.70 18.83
CA VAL A 32 -15.88 -7.23 18.74
C VAL A 32 -16.71 -7.72 19.91
N MET A 33 -16.43 -8.90 20.45
CA MET A 33 -17.14 -9.42 21.65
C MET A 33 -16.70 -8.72 22.94
N LYS A 34 -15.44 -8.31 23.04
CA LYS A 34 -14.92 -7.60 24.24
C LYS A 34 -15.39 -6.14 24.30
N THR A 35 -15.59 -5.48 23.17
CA THR A 35 -16.08 -4.09 23.12
C THR A 35 -17.54 -3.94 23.48
N LYS A 36 -18.39 -4.96 23.28
CA LYS A 36 -19.80 -4.91 23.67
C LYS A 36 -20.04 -5.04 25.17
N LEU A 37 -19.07 -5.58 25.93
CA LEU A 37 -19.19 -5.75 27.37
C LEU A 37 -18.61 -4.58 28.18
N SER A 38 -17.73 -3.75 27.56
CA SER A 38 -17.08 -2.61 28.25
C SER A 38 -17.83 -1.29 28.17
N VAL A 39 -18.85 -1.19 27.31
CA VAL A 39 -19.60 0.08 27.11
C VAL A 39 -20.64 0.31 28.20
N LEU A 40 -20.94 -0.69 29.04
CA LEU A 40 -21.99 -0.57 30.06
C LEU A 40 -21.47 -0.15 31.46
N LEU A 41 -20.18 0.10 31.64
CA LEU A 41 -19.62 0.36 32.98
C LEU A 41 -18.91 1.70 33.17
N LEU A 42 -19.00 2.65 32.23
CA LEU A 42 -18.29 3.95 32.30
C LEU A 42 -19.18 5.17 32.12
N TYR A 43 -20.39 5.10 32.70
CA TYR A 43 -21.20 6.31 32.90
C TYR A 43 -21.22 6.66 34.38
N LEU A 44 -20.10 6.94 35.02
CA LEU A 44 -19.98 7.71 36.28
C LEU A 44 -18.48 7.87 36.60
N CYS A 45 -17.85 8.93 36.18
CA CYS A 45 -16.87 9.67 37.03
C CYS A 45 -16.39 10.94 36.31
N SER A 46 -16.93 12.07 36.79
CA SER A 46 -16.29 13.38 37.04
C SER A 46 -15.09 13.84 36.19
N LEU A 47 -15.33 14.95 35.51
CA LEU A 47 -14.44 16.09 35.23
C LEU A 47 -13.09 16.05 35.99
N THR A 48 -12.03 15.69 35.26
CA THR A 48 -10.70 16.17 35.54
C THR A 48 -10.05 16.59 34.23
N LEU A 49 -9.73 17.88 34.14
CA LEU A 49 -8.92 18.48 33.10
C LEU A 49 -7.54 17.81 33.08
N PHE A 50 -7.32 16.87 32.18
CA PHE A 50 -5.99 16.50 31.76
C PHE A 50 -5.78 17.07 30.35
N ALA A 51 -4.97 18.14 30.29
CA ALA A 51 -4.31 18.53 29.06
C ALA A 51 -3.43 17.36 28.61
N ALA A 52 -4.01 16.38 27.93
CA ALA A 52 -3.26 15.39 27.19
C ALA A 52 -2.60 16.14 26.03
N CYS A 53 -1.29 16.34 26.09
CA CYS A 53 -0.48 16.59 24.91
C CYS A 53 -0.67 15.40 23.97
N SER A 54 -1.72 15.43 23.18
CA SER A 54 -1.86 14.59 22.01
C SER A 54 -0.73 15.02 21.08
N ASN A 55 0.31 14.18 20.98
CA ASN A 55 1.26 14.23 19.88
C ASN A 55 0.50 13.85 18.59
N ASN A 56 -0.40 14.72 18.21
CA ASN A 56 -0.98 14.72 16.89
C ASN A 56 0.15 15.22 15.97
N ARG A 57 0.97 14.30 15.45
CA ARG A 57 1.88 14.60 14.34
C ARG A 57 0.99 14.99 13.17
N GLN A 58 0.64 16.26 13.09
CA GLN A 58 0.01 16.82 11.91
C GLN A 58 1.00 16.60 10.77
N LYS A 59 0.60 15.80 9.78
CA LYS A 59 1.27 15.75 8.50
C LYS A 59 1.41 17.20 8.01
N GLN A 60 2.63 17.69 7.94
CA GLN A 60 2.90 19.07 7.56
C GLN A 60 2.80 19.15 6.03
N LYS A 61 1.61 19.50 5.54
CA LYS A 61 1.40 19.80 4.11
C LYS A 61 2.24 21.00 3.74
N THR A 62 3.19 20.77 2.84
CA THR A 62 4.06 21.82 2.32
C THR A 62 3.51 22.26 0.96
N PRO A 63 3.27 23.56 0.73
CA PRO A 63 2.94 24.07 -0.60
C PRO A 63 3.99 23.63 -1.63
N ALA A 64 3.58 23.46 -2.89
CA ALA A 64 4.44 23.05 -4.00
C ALA A 64 5.73 23.88 -4.15
N GLU A 65 5.72 25.12 -3.65
CA GLU A 65 6.86 26.04 -3.67
C GLU A 65 8.01 25.66 -2.74
N ASN A 66 7.73 24.87 -1.70
CA ASN A 66 8.71 24.53 -0.63
C ASN A 66 9.27 23.09 -0.77
N VAL A 67 9.11 22.46 -1.92
CA VAL A 67 9.73 21.15 -2.18
C VAL A 67 11.24 21.31 -2.31
N ALA A 68 12.00 20.43 -1.63
CA ALA A 68 13.47 20.45 -1.63
C ALA A 68 14.05 20.45 -3.05
N THR A 69 15.17 21.14 -3.24
CA THR A 69 15.79 21.32 -4.57
C THR A 69 16.16 20.00 -5.26
N PRO A 70 16.75 18.98 -4.59
CA PRO A 70 17.04 17.70 -5.21
C PRO A 70 15.78 17.00 -5.74
N ILE A 71 14.72 16.94 -4.93
CA ILE A 71 13.41 16.39 -5.30
C ILE A 71 12.83 17.12 -6.51
N ARG A 72 12.83 18.45 -6.49
CA ARG A 72 12.34 19.26 -7.61
C ARG A 72 13.12 19.02 -8.90
N ASN A 73 14.45 18.86 -8.82
CA ASN A 73 15.29 18.58 -9.97
C ASN A 73 14.98 17.18 -10.54
N PHE A 74 14.84 16.18 -9.68
CA PHE A 74 14.43 14.85 -10.09
C PHE A 74 13.09 14.86 -10.83
N LEU A 75 12.07 15.51 -10.23
CA LEU A 75 10.74 15.60 -10.82
C LEU A 75 10.78 16.30 -12.20
N LYS A 76 11.54 17.37 -12.34
CA LYS A 76 11.71 18.05 -13.64
C LYS A 76 12.38 17.16 -14.70
N GLN A 77 13.30 16.30 -14.29
CA GLN A 77 14.01 15.40 -15.20
C GLN A 77 13.13 14.21 -15.59
N LYS A 78 12.48 13.57 -14.62
CA LYS A 78 11.72 12.34 -14.85
C LYS A 78 10.31 12.62 -15.39
N TYR A 79 9.67 13.69 -14.91
CA TYR A 79 8.30 14.09 -15.24
C TYR A 79 8.24 15.55 -15.72
N PRO A 80 8.86 15.88 -16.87
CA PRO A 80 9.03 17.29 -17.31
C PRO A 80 7.71 18.03 -17.54
N ALA A 81 6.63 17.31 -17.83
CA ALA A 81 5.30 17.87 -18.06
C ALA A 81 4.41 17.88 -16.81
N ALA A 82 4.92 17.43 -15.66
CA ALA A 82 4.12 17.33 -14.44
C ALA A 82 4.07 18.66 -13.68
N THR A 83 2.96 18.86 -12.99
CA THR A 83 2.77 19.94 -12.01
C THR A 83 2.77 19.34 -10.60
N ILE A 84 3.56 19.90 -9.70
CA ILE A 84 3.56 19.52 -8.29
C ILE A 84 2.27 20.07 -7.65
N LEU A 85 1.49 19.20 -7.04
CA LEU A 85 0.23 19.54 -6.37
C LEU A 85 0.45 19.82 -4.88
N LYS A 86 1.12 18.91 -4.19
CA LYS A 86 1.45 19.01 -2.76
C LYS A 86 2.73 18.23 -2.44
N SER A 87 3.25 18.46 -1.25
CA SER A 87 4.31 17.65 -0.66
C SER A 87 4.02 17.43 0.81
N GLU A 88 4.23 16.22 1.28
CA GLU A 88 4.06 15.84 2.66
C GLU A 88 5.35 15.21 3.20
N LYS A 89 5.77 15.67 4.39
CA LYS A 89 6.91 15.07 5.08
C LYS A 89 6.43 13.93 5.96
N GLU A 90 6.95 12.75 5.69
CA GLU A 90 6.67 11.54 6.45
C GLU A 90 7.85 11.17 7.36
N THR A 91 7.64 10.19 8.23
CA THR A 91 8.70 9.70 9.14
C THR A 91 9.92 9.17 8.37
N ASN A 92 9.67 8.48 7.26
CA ASN A 92 10.68 7.78 6.47
C ASN A 92 11.09 8.53 5.19
N GLY A 93 10.56 9.75 4.97
CA GLY A 93 10.93 10.49 3.76
C GLY A 93 9.96 11.61 3.39
N THR A 94 9.73 11.78 2.10
CA THR A 94 8.85 12.80 1.55
C THR A 94 8.00 12.23 0.45
N GLU A 95 6.70 12.43 0.54
CA GLU A 95 5.74 12.17 -0.53
C GLU A 95 5.50 13.47 -1.31
N VAL A 96 5.46 13.37 -2.63
CA VAL A 96 5.11 14.49 -3.51
C VAL A 96 4.06 14.04 -4.52
N ASP A 97 2.89 14.67 -4.44
CA ASP A 97 1.84 14.47 -5.43
C ASP A 97 2.10 15.34 -6.66
N ILE A 98 2.03 14.72 -7.80
CA ILE A 98 2.15 15.39 -9.08
C ILE A 98 0.96 15.06 -9.99
N GLN A 99 0.65 16.01 -10.88
CA GLN A 99 -0.29 15.80 -11.98
C GLN A 99 0.49 15.78 -13.26
N GLU A 100 0.53 14.63 -13.95
CA GLU A 100 1.09 14.50 -15.28
C GLU A 100 -0.01 14.19 -16.30
N LYS A 101 -0.36 15.15 -17.14
CA LYS A 101 -1.53 15.08 -18.01
C LYS A 101 -2.81 14.82 -17.18
N ASN A 102 -3.43 13.64 -17.35
CA ASN A 102 -4.66 13.25 -16.62
C ASN A 102 -4.36 12.23 -15.50
N LEU A 103 -3.09 11.93 -15.23
CA LEU A 103 -2.68 10.99 -14.19
C LEU A 103 -2.22 11.75 -12.95
N HIS A 104 -2.84 11.44 -11.82
CA HIS A 104 -2.32 11.76 -10.50
C HIS A 104 -1.27 10.71 -10.13
N LYS A 105 -0.14 11.14 -9.62
CA LYS A 105 0.95 10.26 -9.19
C LYS A 105 1.48 10.69 -7.84
N GLU A 106 1.79 9.74 -7.00
CA GLU A 106 2.46 9.90 -5.71
C GLU A 106 3.91 9.48 -5.87
N VAL A 107 4.83 10.43 -5.68
CA VAL A 107 6.28 10.20 -5.84
C VAL A 107 6.94 10.22 -4.47
N TRP A 108 7.58 9.10 -4.13
CA TRP A 108 8.18 8.86 -2.83
C TRP A 108 9.68 9.04 -2.85
N PHE A 109 10.20 9.74 -1.84
CA PHE A 109 11.62 9.99 -1.63
C PHE A 109 12.00 9.59 -0.21
N ASP A 110 13.18 9.00 -0.04
CA ASP A 110 13.71 8.66 1.27
C ASP A 110 14.16 9.89 2.08
N THR A 111 14.67 9.68 3.29
CA THR A 111 15.18 10.75 4.16
C THR A 111 16.42 11.46 3.60
N LYS A 112 17.07 10.90 2.55
CA LYS A 112 18.18 11.49 1.82
C LYS A 112 17.73 12.17 0.53
N GLU A 113 16.41 12.31 0.33
CA GLU A 113 15.80 12.91 -0.86
C GLU A 113 16.08 12.11 -2.16
N GLN A 114 16.35 10.81 -2.04
CA GLN A 114 16.51 9.90 -3.18
C GLN A 114 15.16 9.29 -3.53
N TRP A 115 14.87 9.20 -4.82
CA TRP A 115 13.64 8.59 -5.30
C TRP A 115 13.59 7.10 -4.95
N VAL A 116 12.46 6.69 -4.37
CA VAL A 116 12.18 5.31 -3.97
C VAL A 116 11.18 4.67 -4.91
N SER A 117 10.04 5.34 -5.13
CA SER A 117 8.97 4.81 -5.98
C SER A 117 8.06 5.91 -6.51
N THR A 118 7.27 5.57 -7.53
CA THR A 118 6.16 6.38 -8.02
C THR A 118 4.95 5.49 -8.19
N HIS A 119 3.83 5.90 -7.61
CA HIS A 119 2.58 5.15 -7.61
C HIS A 119 1.51 5.90 -8.39
N TRP A 120 0.68 5.20 -9.13
CA TRP A 120 -0.52 5.77 -9.79
C TRP A 120 -1.56 4.70 -10.04
N GLU A 121 -2.81 5.08 -9.89
CA GLU A 121 -3.94 4.21 -10.19
C GLU A 121 -4.05 3.95 -11.69
N ILE A 122 -4.35 2.70 -12.07
CA ILE A 122 -4.57 2.27 -13.44
C ILE A 122 -5.83 1.43 -13.55
N SER A 123 -6.38 1.32 -14.76
CA SER A 123 -7.48 0.39 -15.00
C SER A 123 -6.96 -0.98 -15.43
N ALA A 124 -7.79 -2.03 -15.24
CA ALA A 124 -7.44 -3.41 -15.61
C ALA A 124 -7.03 -3.57 -17.10
N ARG A 125 -7.55 -2.70 -17.99
CA ARG A 125 -7.17 -2.71 -19.43
C ARG A 125 -5.75 -2.22 -19.68
N ASP A 126 -5.16 -1.47 -18.74
CA ASP A 126 -3.82 -0.89 -18.84
C ASP A 126 -2.76 -1.82 -18.20
N VAL A 127 -3.21 -2.90 -17.54
CA VAL A 127 -2.34 -3.95 -17.00
C VAL A 127 -1.90 -4.89 -18.12
N PRO A 128 -0.63 -5.35 -18.17
CA PRO A 128 -0.19 -6.37 -19.11
C PRO A 128 -1.04 -7.64 -19.04
N ALA A 129 -1.36 -8.20 -20.22
CA ALA A 129 -2.22 -9.41 -20.29
C ALA A 129 -1.64 -10.57 -19.47
N ALA A 130 -0.31 -10.77 -19.48
CA ALA A 130 0.34 -11.83 -18.70
C ALA A 130 0.08 -11.70 -17.20
N VAL A 131 0.09 -10.47 -16.65
CA VAL A 131 -0.20 -10.22 -15.24
C VAL A 131 -1.66 -10.50 -14.92
N MET A 132 -2.59 -10.07 -15.79
CA MET A 132 -4.02 -10.37 -15.63
C MET A 132 -4.29 -11.89 -15.71
N ASP A 133 -3.64 -12.59 -16.64
CA ASP A 133 -3.76 -14.05 -16.79
C ASP A 133 -3.20 -14.78 -15.55
N ALA A 134 -2.09 -14.30 -14.99
CA ALA A 134 -1.53 -14.83 -13.76
C ALA A 134 -2.49 -14.67 -12.57
N LEU A 135 -3.10 -13.48 -12.40
CA LEU A 135 -4.12 -13.27 -11.37
C LEU A 135 -5.32 -14.21 -11.56
N GLN A 136 -5.83 -14.33 -12.79
CA GLN A 136 -6.97 -15.21 -13.10
C GLN A 136 -6.66 -16.69 -12.89
N SER A 137 -5.41 -17.09 -13.03
CA SER A 137 -4.94 -18.47 -12.80
C SER A 137 -4.58 -18.75 -11.34
N SER A 138 -4.56 -17.72 -10.50
CA SER A 138 -4.20 -17.83 -9.08
C SER A 138 -5.37 -18.31 -8.22
N ALA A 139 -5.09 -18.61 -6.95
CA ALA A 139 -6.09 -18.91 -5.93
C ALA A 139 -7.04 -17.73 -5.65
N TYR A 140 -6.73 -16.53 -6.14
CA TYR A 140 -7.45 -15.29 -5.89
C TYR A 140 -8.39 -14.88 -7.04
N ASN A 141 -8.59 -15.71 -8.02
CA ASN A 141 -9.43 -15.44 -9.20
C ASN A 141 -10.91 -15.18 -8.87
N GLN A 142 -11.36 -15.57 -7.66
CA GLN A 142 -12.73 -15.32 -7.18
C GLN A 142 -12.86 -13.99 -6.40
N TYR A 143 -11.75 -13.31 -6.14
CA TYR A 143 -11.79 -12.03 -5.48
C TYR A 143 -12.18 -10.92 -6.47
N LYS A 144 -12.95 -9.95 -6.00
CA LYS A 144 -13.25 -8.74 -6.77
C LYS A 144 -12.03 -7.82 -6.72
N ILE A 145 -11.59 -7.36 -7.88
CA ILE A 145 -10.59 -6.28 -7.95
C ILE A 145 -11.31 -4.98 -7.54
N GLU A 146 -10.83 -4.34 -6.47
CA GLU A 146 -11.29 -3.01 -6.05
C GLU A 146 -10.46 -1.94 -6.75
N ASP A 147 -9.13 -1.98 -6.57
CA ASP A 147 -8.21 -1.02 -7.16
C ASP A 147 -6.97 -1.72 -7.75
N ILE A 148 -6.30 -1.05 -8.68
CA ILE A 148 -5.02 -1.48 -9.23
C ILE A 148 -4.08 -0.28 -9.25
N THR A 149 -2.94 -0.42 -8.56
CA THR A 149 -1.89 0.59 -8.51
C THR A 149 -0.66 0.11 -9.28
N ALA A 150 -0.22 0.88 -10.27
CA ALA A 150 1.08 0.70 -10.87
C ALA A 150 2.15 1.36 -9.99
N ILE A 151 3.24 0.64 -9.73
CA ILE A 151 4.33 1.08 -8.86
C ILE A 151 5.64 0.99 -9.62
N GLU A 152 6.20 2.13 -9.97
CA GLU A 152 7.52 2.23 -10.59
C GLU A 152 8.59 2.42 -9.53
N ARG A 153 9.66 1.62 -9.59
CA ARG A 153 10.81 1.64 -8.68
C ARG A 153 12.10 1.58 -9.48
N PRO A 154 13.28 1.82 -8.85
CA PRO A 154 14.57 1.66 -9.53
C PRO A 154 14.81 0.26 -10.12
N ASP A 155 14.20 -0.78 -9.54
CA ASP A 155 14.36 -2.18 -9.92
C ASP A 155 13.25 -2.69 -10.87
N GLY A 156 12.20 -1.91 -11.17
CA GLY A 156 11.19 -2.30 -12.13
C GLY A 156 9.83 -1.66 -11.96
N LEU A 157 8.87 -2.17 -12.73
CA LEU A 157 7.46 -1.81 -12.67
C LEU A 157 6.68 -2.97 -12.08
N PHE A 158 5.82 -2.66 -11.10
CA PHE A 158 5.01 -3.60 -10.37
C PHE A 158 3.54 -3.21 -10.44
N TYR A 159 2.66 -4.17 -10.17
CA TYR A 159 1.22 -4.00 -10.19
C TYR A 159 0.63 -4.52 -8.89
N ASP A 160 0.16 -3.62 -8.05
CA ASP A 160 -0.55 -3.95 -6.81
C ASP A 160 -2.04 -4.06 -7.09
N PHE A 161 -2.61 -5.20 -6.81
CA PHE A 161 -4.04 -5.45 -6.86
C PHE A 161 -4.62 -5.46 -5.46
N GLU A 162 -5.47 -4.49 -5.15
CA GLU A 162 -6.35 -4.57 -4.01
C GLU A 162 -7.54 -5.44 -4.34
N LEU A 163 -7.63 -6.58 -3.65
CA LEU A 163 -8.61 -7.62 -3.89
C LEU A 163 -9.52 -7.79 -2.69
N LYS A 164 -10.82 -7.96 -2.95
CA LYS A 164 -11.82 -8.09 -1.91
C LYS A 164 -12.73 -9.29 -2.09
N GLN A 165 -12.95 -10.03 -1.01
CA GLN A 165 -13.96 -11.09 -0.93
C GLN A 165 -14.62 -11.04 0.44
N ASP A 166 -15.93 -10.78 0.47
CA ASP A 166 -16.71 -10.57 1.70
C ASP A 166 -16.13 -9.43 2.57
N ASN A 167 -15.58 -9.78 3.75
CA ASN A 167 -14.92 -8.85 4.65
C ASN A 167 -13.39 -8.95 4.62
N ASN A 168 -12.84 -9.73 3.70
CA ASN A 168 -11.40 -9.89 3.55
C ASN A 168 -10.91 -9.00 2.41
N GLU A 169 -9.83 -8.29 2.69
CA GLU A 169 -9.12 -7.42 1.76
C GLU A 169 -7.67 -7.87 1.75
N ILE A 170 -7.13 -8.08 0.58
CA ILE A 170 -5.75 -8.53 0.38
C ILE A 170 -5.11 -7.73 -0.74
N HIS A 171 -3.81 -7.55 -0.65
CA HIS A 171 -2.99 -6.98 -1.69
C HIS A 171 -2.10 -8.06 -2.30
N ILE A 172 -2.06 -8.12 -3.62
CA ILE A 172 -1.18 -9.01 -4.37
C ILE A 172 -0.39 -8.16 -5.35
N ILE A 173 0.93 -8.19 -5.20
CA ILE A 173 1.82 -7.45 -6.08
C ILE A 173 2.51 -8.39 -7.04
N PHE A 174 2.37 -8.09 -8.32
CA PHE A 174 3.07 -8.75 -9.41
C PHE A 174 4.18 -7.86 -9.94
N ASP A 175 5.28 -8.46 -10.36
CA ASP A 175 6.25 -7.78 -11.22
C ASP A 175 5.80 -7.76 -12.69
N SER A 176 6.59 -7.14 -13.56
CA SER A 176 6.31 -7.07 -15.00
C SER A 176 6.40 -8.42 -15.73
N GLU A 177 6.98 -9.44 -15.10
CA GLU A 177 7.10 -10.81 -15.60
C GLU A 177 5.97 -11.71 -15.08
N ALA A 178 4.97 -11.10 -14.44
CA ALA A 178 3.80 -11.78 -13.87
C ALA A 178 4.11 -12.74 -12.71
N GLN A 179 5.23 -12.52 -12.01
CA GLN A 179 5.54 -13.26 -10.79
C GLN A 179 4.95 -12.52 -9.59
N ILE A 180 4.37 -13.27 -8.65
CA ILE A 180 3.88 -12.71 -7.39
C ILE A 180 5.09 -12.43 -6.50
N VAL A 181 5.29 -11.17 -6.14
CA VAL A 181 6.40 -10.75 -5.27
C VAL A 181 5.97 -10.49 -3.84
N ILE A 182 4.70 -10.10 -3.62
CA ILE A 182 4.13 -9.86 -2.29
C ILE A 182 2.67 -10.28 -2.23
N LYS A 183 2.28 -10.80 -1.05
CA LYS A 183 0.90 -10.98 -0.61
C LYS A 183 0.77 -10.40 0.80
N SER A 184 -0.18 -9.51 1.02
CA SER A 184 -0.41 -8.90 2.34
C SER A 184 -1.88 -8.57 2.54
N SER A 185 -2.35 -8.64 3.79
CA SER A 185 -3.67 -8.10 4.18
C SER A 185 -3.63 -6.61 4.51
N THR A 186 -2.46 -6.01 4.52
CA THR A 186 -2.23 -4.58 4.73
C THR A 186 -0.91 -4.20 4.08
N ILE A 187 -0.93 -3.23 3.18
CA ILE A 187 0.29 -2.62 2.65
C ILE A 187 0.48 -1.27 3.34
N ALA A 188 1.65 -1.10 3.97
CA ALA A 188 2.05 0.23 4.44
C ALA A 188 2.37 1.11 3.23
N PRO A 189 1.85 2.33 3.16
CA PRO A 189 2.14 3.23 2.03
C PRO A 189 3.64 3.48 1.90
N GLY A 190 4.17 3.22 0.73
CA GLY A 190 5.39 3.82 0.20
C GLY A 190 6.72 3.10 0.40
N TYR A 191 6.96 2.30 1.46
CA TYR A 191 8.33 1.97 1.83
C TYR A 191 8.66 0.54 2.23
N ASP A 192 7.72 -0.26 2.68
CA ASP A 192 8.06 -1.42 3.53
C ASP A 192 7.97 -2.77 2.81
N TRP A 193 8.30 -2.79 1.51
CA TRP A 193 8.34 -4.06 0.79
C TRP A 193 9.42 -4.14 -0.28
#